data_58945e30618bf60c8ced5f87ca3a5049
#
_entry.id   58945e30618bf60c8ced5f87ca3a5049
#
_cell.length_a   1.000
_cell.length_b   1.000
_cell.length_c   1.000
_cell.angle_alpha   90.00
_cell.angle_beta   90.00
_cell.angle_gamma   90.00
#
_symmetry.space_group_name_H-M   'P 1'
#
loop_
_entity.id
_entity.type
_entity.pdbx_description
1 polymer ?
#
loop_
_entity_poly.entity_id
_entity_poly.type
_entity_poly.pdbx_seq_one_letter_code
_entity_poly.pdbx_strand_id
1 'polypeptide(L)' 'MRILVVEDDRLLNNTLCYNLEAAGYVVD' A
#
# COMPACT_ATOMS: atom_id res chain seq x y z
N MET A 1 4.37 -10.48 5.62
CA MET A 1 2.92 -10.20 5.83
C MET A 1 2.35 -9.59 4.57
N ARG A 2 1.17 -9.99 4.20
CA ARG A 2 0.48 -9.50 3.01
C ARG A 2 -0.66 -8.56 3.42
N ILE A 3 -0.73 -7.41 2.79
CA ILE A 3 -1.70 -6.38 3.13
C ILE A 3 -2.53 -6.04 1.90
N LEU A 4 -3.84 -5.98 2.08
CA LEU A 4 -4.76 -5.51 1.06
C LEU A 4 -5.10 -4.05 1.34
N VAL A 5 -4.83 -3.17 0.37
CA VAL A 5 -5.17 -1.76 0.47
C VAL A 5 -6.35 -1.47 -0.44
N VAL A 6 -7.42 -0.94 0.13
CA VAL A 6 -8.61 -0.54 -0.61
C VAL A 6 -8.82 0.95 -0.39
N GLU A 7 -8.46 1.76 -1.40
CA GLU A 7 -8.55 3.21 -1.34
C GLU A 7 -8.84 3.75 -2.73
N ASP A 8 -9.88 4.56 -2.87
CA ASP A 8 -10.29 5.13 -4.15
C ASP A 8 -9.50 6.40 -4.53
N ASP A 9 -8.87 7.05 -3.57
CA ASP A 9 -7.94 8.15 -3.84
C ASP A 9 -6.62 7.56 -4.34
N ARG A 10 -6.31 7.80 -5.60
CA ARG A 10 -5.15 7.17 -6.24
C ARG A 10 -3.83 7.62 -5.63
N LEU A 11 -3.73 8.89 -5.29
CA LEU A 11 -2.50 9.42 -4.67
C LEU A 11 -2.29 8.80 -3.29
N LEU A 12 -3.33 8.72 -2.48
CA LEU A 12 -3.26 8.11 -1.17
C LEU A 12 -2.95 6.62 -1.27
N ASN A 13 -3.59 5.93 -2.20
CA ASN A 13 -3.35 4.51 -2.43
C ASN A 13 -1.88 4.26 -2.78
N ASN A 14 -1.33 5.01 -3.73
CA ASN A 14 0.07 4.86 -4.14
C ASN A 14 1.03 5.16 -3.00
N THR A 15 0.74 6.18 -2.20
CA THR A 15 1.57 6.56 -1.06
C THR A 15 1.58 5.46 0.00
N LEU A 16 0.41 4.93 0.33
CA LEU A 16 0.29 3.83 1.30
C LEU A 16 1.02 2.58 0.82
N CYS A 17 0.81 2.19 -0.44
CA CYS A 17 1.46 1.01 -1.00
C CYS A 17 2.98 1.17 -0.99
N TYR A 18 3.48 2.33 -1.37
CA TYR A 18 4.91 2.60 -1.37
C TYR A 18 5.49 2.46 0.04
N ASN A 19 4.86 3.08 1.02
CA ASN A 19 5.34 3.06 2.41
C ASN A 19 5.29 1.65 3.00
N LEU A 20 4.24 0.91 2.73
CA LEU A 20 4.09 -0.45 3.24
C LEU A 20 5.10 -1.41 2.60
N GLU A 21 5.33 -1.27 1.30
CA GLU A 21 6.34 -2.09 0.62
C GLU A 21 7.74 -1.76 1.12
N ALA A 22 8.03 -0.49 1.38
CA ALA A 22 9.31 -0.08 1.95
C ALA A 22 9.53 -0.66 3.35
N ALA A 23 8.46 -0.91 4.09
CA ALA A 23 8.53 -1.55 5.40
C ALA A 23 8.64 -3.09 5.31
N GLY A 24 8.61 -3.65 4.11
CA GLY A 24 8.79 -5.08 3.90
C GLY A 24 7.52 -5.90 3.75
N TYR A 25 6.37 -5.24 3.62
CA TYR A 25 5.10 -5.94 3.39
C TYR A 25 4.85 -6.17 1.91
N VAL A 26 4.10 -7.23 1.60
CA VAL A 26 3.56 -7.45 0.27
C VAL A 26 2.19 -6.76 0.21
N VAL A 27 1.99 -5.91 -0.78
CA VAL A 27 0.77 -5.10 -0.89
C VAL A 27 -0.02 -5.49 -2.15
N ASP A 28 -1.30 -5.75 -1.97
CA ASP A 28 -2.25 -6.01 -3.06
C ASP A 28 -3.15 -4.82 -3.33
#